data_1c62f69ba9570639e53856049a9274e1
#
_entry.id   1c62f69ba9570639e53856049a9274e1
#
_cell.length_a   1.000
_cell.length_b   1.000
_cell.length_c   1.000
_cell.angle_alpha   90.00
_cell.angle_beta   90.00
_cell.angle_gamma   90.00
#
_symmetry.space_group_name_H-M   'P 1'
#
loop_
_entity.id
_entity.type
_entity.pdbx_description
1 polymer ?
#
loop_
_entity_poly.entity_id
_entity_poly.type
_entity_poly.pdbx_seq_one_letter_code
_entity_poly.pdbx_strand_id
1 'polypeptide(L)'
;SHVGGITYDEKNKNIWVCHSNKDKTTGMYSLERITLSDLVKYATGKKEYTSSGKVELHQIPTKPSTISYNKKDGYLWVAQFSVAPVAGDTSEDEDTDEEVEENDTGAPRMYAYEYDAKTNELNQVRIVTNPAEEDYLGIQTKEVQTEATGENETKTSVQVATVYSSSSVLLAEKGSSATAKEKLKKGDVIYSVNNELITSVKQLSELLEKCTKGTAVTLEIHRTIPAETEGAEPTEQILTGKIILDVRGNVLYRSTPNYVQGITFSGDRTIFSCSYGRNSTKKRFISELQVYNRADATDDTMLGELELAVALPPMVEEVEVVGDEVYMIFESAATTYLE
;
A
#
# COMPACT_ATOMS: atom_id res chain seq x y z
N SER A 1 13.79 14.79 -3.66
CA SER A 1 13.00 13.60 -3.46
C SER A 1 13.04 13.24 -1.99
N HIS A 2 11.90 13.11 -1.38
CA HIS A 2 11.75 12.64 0.00
C HIS A 2 12.04 11.14 -0.01
N VAL A 3 13.00 10.70 0.80
CA VAL A 3 13.23 9.28 1.06
C VAL A 3 12.41 8.98 2.30
N GLY A 4 11.40 8.12 2.18
CA GLY A 4 10.71 7.54 3.33
C GLY A 4 11.67 6.67 4.15
N GLY A 5 11.15 5.92 5.11
CA GLY A 5 11.96 5.12 6.04
C GLY A 5 12.96 4.16 5.39
N ILE A 6 13.90 3.73 6.20
CA ILE A 6 14.95 2.77 5.87
C ILE A 6 15.01 1.69 6.96
N THR A 7 15.20 0.43 6.57
CA THR A 7 15.34 -0.66 7.54
C THR A 7 16.35 -1.70 7.09
N TYR A 8 16.88 -2.45 8.06
CA TYR A 8 17.78 -3.56 7.83
C TYR A 8 17.11 -4.91 8.06
N ASP A 9 16.92 -5.67 6.98
CA ASP A 9 16.49 -7.07 7.00
C ASP A 9 17.70 -7.96 7.36
N GLU A 10 17.81 -8.31 8.63
CA GLU A 10 18.95 -9.10 9.10
C GLU A 10 18.94 -10.55 8.60
N LYS A 11 17.77 -11.10 8.27
CA LYS A 11 17.61 -12.47 7.75
C LYS A 11 18.28 -12.60 6.36
N ASN A 12 18.02 -11.64 5.49
CA ASN A 12 18.49 -11.66 4.11
C ASN A 12 19.70 -10.74 3.86
N LYS A 13 20.17 -10.00 4.88
CA LYS A 13 21.28 -9.04 4.80
C LYS A 13 21.03 -7.94 3.77
N ASN A 14 19.82 -7.43 3.72
CA ASN A 14 19.38 -6.36 2.83
C ASN A 14 19.07 -5.08 3.62
N ILE A 15 19.32 -3.95 2.99
CA ILE A 15 18.77 -2.66 3.37
C ILE A 15 17.59 -2.39 2.45
N TRP A 16 16.49 -1.97 3.02
CA TRP A 16 15.28 -1.58 2.28
C TRP A 16 15.02 -0.10 2.48
N VAL A 17 14.69 0.59 1.38
CA VAL A 17 14.45 2.04 1.35
C VAL A 17 13.13 2.32 0.67
N CYS A 18 12.30 3.16 1.25
CA CYS A 18 11.04 3.59 0.68
C CYS A 18 11.24 4.63 -0.42
N HIS A 19 10.52 4.46 -1.54
CA HIS A 19 10.40 5.47 -2.59
C HIS A 19 8.96 5.97 -2.64
N SER A 20 8.73 7.22 -2.27
CA SER A 20 7.41 7.86 -2.26
C SER A 20 6.91 8.26 -3.65
N ASN A 21 7.79 8.25 -4.67
CA ASN A 21 7.40 8.60 -6.03
C ASN A 21 6.67 7.44 -6.71
N LYS A 22 5.49 7.74 -7.24
CA LYS A 22 4.68 6.80 -8.03
C LYS A 22 5.28 6.63 -9.43
N ASP A 23 5.44 5.39 -9.84
CA ASP A 23 5.77 5.10 -11.23
C ASP A 23 4.59 5.49 -12.14
N LYS A 24 4.82 6.41 -13.07
CA LYS A 24 3.77 6.96 -13.94
C LYS A 24 3.18 5.92 -14.89
N THR A 25 3.92 4.86 -15.19
CA THR A 25 3.50 3.81 -16.12
C THR A 25 2.65 2.76 -15.41
N THR A 26 3.10 2.30 -14.24
CA THR A 26 2.43 1.22 -13.50
C THR A 26 1.46 1.74 -12.44
N GLY A 27 1.60 2.99 -12.04
CA GLY A 27 0.87 3.57 -10.92
C GLY A 27 1.24 2.94 -9.57
N MET A 28 2.38 2.25 -9.48
CA MET A 28 2.87 1.59 -8.28
C MET A 28 3.96 2.44 -7.62
N TYR A 29 4.16 2.20 -6.33
CA TYR A 29 5.31 2.69 -5.58
C TYR A 29 6.40 1.63 -5.53
N SER A 30 7.54 1.93 -4.93
CA SER A 30 8.65 0.98 -4.89
C SER A 30 9.36 0.98 -3.55
N LEU A 31 9.89 -0.20 -3.21
CA LEU A 31 10.95 -0.36 -2.22
C LEU A 31 12.25 -0.68 -2.94
N GLU A 32 13.31 0.06 -2.61
CA GLU A 32 14.65 -0.21 -3.09
C GLU A 32 15.33 -1.21 -2.18
N ARG A 33 15.93 -2.25 -2.79
CA ARG A 33 16.76 -3.23 -2.09
C ARG A 33 18.23 -2.99 -2.36
N ILE A 34 19.00 -2.84 -1.30
CA ILE A 34 20.46 -2.73 -1.33
C ILE A 34 21.04 -3.87 -0.50
N THR A 35 21.90 -4.71 -1.08
CA THR A 35 22.57 -5.74 -0.27
C THR A 35 23.57 -5.11 0.67
N LEU A 36 23.73 -5.67 1.88
CA LEU A 36 24.75 -5.22 2.82
C LEU A 36 26.15 -5.24 2.18
N SER A 37 26.43 -6.22 1.33
CA SER A 37 27.69 -6.32 0.60
C SER A 37 27.92 -5.12 -0.33
N ASP A 38 26.88 -4.68 -1.04
CA ASP A 38 26.99 -3.51 -1.92
C ASP A 38 27.08 -2.21 -1.13
N LEU A 39 26.33 -2.09 -0.02
CA LEU A 39 26.46 -0.94 0.87
C LEU A 39 27.90 -0.76 1.36
N VAL A 40 28.56 -1.86 1.78
CA VAL A 40 29.98 -1.83 2.21
C VAL A 40 30.90 -1.42 1.05
N LYS A 41 30.62 -1.85 -0.19
CA LYS A 41 31.39 -1.44 -1.37
C LYS A 41 31.21 0.07 -1.65
N TYR A 42 29.99 0.58 -1.53
CA TYR A 42 29.72 2.02 -1.66
C TYR A 42 30.45 2.82 -0.58
N ALA A 43 30.31 2.43 0.69
CA ALA A 43 30.93 3.11 1.83
C ALA A 43 32.46 3.11 1.75
N THR A 44 33.07 2.09 1.13
CA THR A 44 34.53 1.97 0.97
C THR A 44 35.05 2.52 -0.34
N GLY A 45 34.22 3.14 -1.18
CA GLY A 45 34.59 3.68 -2.50
C GLY A 45 34.96 2.62 -3.55
N LYS A 46 34.68 1.34 -3.28
CA LYS A 46 34.93 0.24 -4.23
C LYS A 46 33.87 0.12 -5.32
N LYS A 47 32.75 0.78 -5.12
CA LYS A 47 31.64 0.88 -6.07
C LYS A 47 31.01 2.27 -5.93
N GLU A 48 30.77 2.94 -7.04
CA GLU A 48 30.02 4.18 -7.03
C GLU A 48 28.51 3.88 -7.00
N TYR A 49 27.78 4.59 -6.13
CA TYR A 49 26.33 4.58 -6.18
C TYR A 49 25.90 5.49 -7.33
N THR A 50 25.41 4.89 -8.41
CA THR A 50 24.84 5.65 -9.52
C THR A 50 23.34 5.43 -9.54
N SER A 51 22.59 6.50 -9.38
CA SER A 51 21.12 6.49 -9.46
C SER A 51 20.56 6.01 -10.81
N SER A 52 21.43 5.89 -11.83
CA SER A 52 21.07 5.44 -13.18
C SER A 52 21.38 3.97 -13.47
N GLY A 53 22.03 3.26 -12.57
CA GLY A 53 22.55 1.93 -12.87
C GLY A 53 22.20 0.88 -11.85
N LYS A 54 21.08 0.18 -11.99
CA LYS A 54 20.75 -1.06 -11.28
C LYS A 54 20.39 -0.92 -9.82
N VAL A 55 19.59 0.08 -9.51
CA VAL A 55 18.79 0.08 -8.30
C VAL A 55 17.75 -1.04 -8.44
N GLU A 56 17.75 -1.96 -7.51
CA GLU A 56 16.78 -3.04 -7.51
C GLU A 56 15.50 -2.57 -6.83
N LEU A 57 14.50 -2.25 -7.66
CA LEU A 57 13.20 -1.76 -7.21
C LEU A 57 12.18 -2.89 -7.22
N HIS A 58 11.52 -3.06 -6.09
CA HIS A 58 10.38 -3.96 -5.92
C HIS A 58 9.10 -3.13 -5.85
N GLN A 59 8.19 -3.34 -6.79
CA GLN A 59 6.95 -2.58 -6.86
C GLN A 59 5.94 -3.01 -5.79
N ILE A 60 5.34 -2.03 -5.12
CA ILE A 60 4.28 -2.21 -4.13
C ILE A 60 3.09 -1.30 -4.43
N PRO A 61 1.85 -1.72 -4.13
CA PRO A 61 0.66 -0.89 -4.35
C PRO A 61 0.51 0.26 -3.34
N THR A 62 1.12 0.14 -2.17
CA THR A 62 0.99 1.06 -1.04
C THR A 62 1.97 2.22 -1.18
N LYS A 63 1.53 3.47 -0.98
CA LYS A 63 2.43 4.64 -0.85
C LYS A 63 3.21 4.50 0.46
N PRO A 64 4.52 4.25 0.43
CA PRO A 64 5.28 4.04 1.65
C PRO A 64 5.66 5.38 2.28
N SER A 65 5.34 5.57 3.55
CA SER A 65 5.87 6.63 4.39
C SER A 65 7.10 6.14 5.14
N THR A 66 6.99 4.98 5.74
CA THR A 66 8.09 4.36 6.49
C THR A 66 8.06 2.83 6.37
N ILE A 67 9.17 2.19 6.69
CA ILE A 67 9.34 0.74 6.63
C ILE A 67 10.16 0.25 7.84
N SER A 68 9.77 -0.89 8.40
CA SER A 68 10.55 -1.56 9.42
C SER A 68 10.55 -3.07 9.25
N TYR A 69 11.69 -3.71 9.50
CA TYR A 69 11.80 -5.17 9.55
C TYR A 69 11.51 -5.68 10.95
N ASN A 70 10.48 -6.50 11.09
CA ASN A 70 10.16 -7.14 12.36
C ASN A 70 10.85 -8.51 12.46
N LYS A 71 11.82 -8.62 13.34
CA LYS A 71 12.58 -9.87 13.59
C LYS A 71 11.72 -11.02 14.09
N LYS A 72 10.60 -10.72 14.75
CA LYS A 72 9.73 -11.73 15.36
C LYS A 72 8.93 -12.50 14.31
N ASP A 73 8.36 -11.81 13.33
CA ASP A 73 7.57 -12.43 12.25
C ASP A 73 8.34 -12.59 10.94
N GLY A 74 9.47 -11.88 10.79
CA GLY A 74 10.32 -11.91 9.61
C GLY A 74 9.79 -11.10 8.44
N TYR A 75 8.83 -10.20 8.69
CA TYR A 75 8.20 -9.37 7.67
C TYR A 75 8.76 -7.95 7.64
N LEU A 76 8.68 -7.35 6.46
CA LEU A 76 8.83 -5.92 6.25
C LEU A 76 7.46 -5.27 6.41
N TRP A 77 7.32 -4.41 7.40
CA TRP A 77 6.10 -3.65 7.64
C TRP A 77 6.23 -2.26 7.03
N VAL A 78 5.32 -1.92 6.12
CA VAL A 78 5.29 -0.64 5.38
C VAL A 78 4.05 0.13 5.78
N ALA A 79 4.21 1.31 6.37
CA ALA A 79 3.08 2.16 6.74
C ALA A 79 2.86 3.28 5.73
N GLN A 80 1.60 3.71 5.67
CA GLN A 80 1.14 4.88 4.95
C GLN A 80 1.16 6.10 5.87
N PHE A 81 1.47 7.26 5.31
CA PHE A 81 1.19 8.52 5.98
C PHE A 81 -0.29 8.87 5.83
N SER A 82 -0.92 9.28 6.90
CA SER A 82 -2.30 9.73 6.88
C SER A 82 -2.49 10.91 7.82
N VAL A 83 -3.27 11.88 7.37
CA VAL A 83 -3.65 13.06 8.14
C VAL A 83 -5.05 12.83 8.71
N ALA A 84 -5.22 13.07 10.01
CA ALA A 84 -6.54 12.97 10.62
C ALA A 84 -7.49 14.00 10.01
N PRO A 85 -8.72 13.61 9.58
CA PRO A 85 -9.70 14.57 9.11
C PRO A 85 -10.05 15.54 10.24
N VAL A 86 -9.99 16.82 9.97
CA VAL A 86 -10.38 17.86 10.94
C VAL A 86 -11.82 18.26 10.68
N ALA A 87 -12.69 18.00 11.64
CA ALA A 87 -14.08 18.44 11.55
C ALA A 87 -14.16 19.97 11.43
N GLY A 88 -14.72 20.46 10.32
CA GLY A 88 -14.97 21.88 10.09
C GLY A 88 -13.83 22.66 9.41
N ASP A 89 -12.75 22.03 9.02
CA ASP A 89 -11.69 22.68 8.25
C ASP A 89 -11.95 22.56 6.74
N THR A 90 -12.43 23.66 6.16
CA THR A 90 -12.60 23.83 4.71
C THR A 90 -11.42 24.60 4.09
N SER A 91 -10.35 24.84 4.84
CA SER A 91 -9.16 25.48 4.30
C SER A 91 -8.42 24.47 3.42
N GLU A 92 -8.48 24.69 2.13
CA GLU A 92 -7.53 24.15 1.16
C GLU A 92 -6.15 24.67 1.60
N ASP A 93 -5.36 23.83 2.27
CA ASP A 93 -3.96 24.13 2.54
C ASP A 93 -3.23 24.09 1.19
N GLU A 94 -3.03 25.28 0.59
CA GLU A 94 -2.31 25.48 -0.68
C GLU A 94 -0.85 24.98 -0.63
N ASP A 95 -0.34 24.59 0.52
CA ASP A 95 1.04 24.11 0.71
C ASP A 95 1.20 22.58 0.65
N THR A 96 0.13 21.81 0.47
CA THR A 96 0.23 20.38 0.21
C THR A 96 0.00 20.12 -1.28
N ASP A 97 1.07 20.19 -2.08
CA ASP A 97 1.12 19.62 -3.45
C ASP A 97 0.91 18.07 -3.46
N GLU A 98 0.55 17.49 -2.34
CA GLU A 98 0.15 16.11 -2.25
C GLU A 98 -1.36 16.03 -2.46
N GLU A 99 -1.76 15.73 -3.70
CA GLU A 99 -3.09 15.22 -4.01
C GLU A 99 -3.39 14.10 -3.01
N VAL A 100 -4.27 14.38 -2.02
CA VAL A 100 -4.86 13.34 -1.19
C VAL A 100 -5.61 12.46 -2.17
N GLU A 101 -5.03 11.32 -2.53
CA GLU A 101 -5.70 10.39 -3.43
C GLU A 101 -7.06 10.06 -2.81
N GLU A 102 -8.13 10.47 -3.47
CA GLU A 102 -9.54 10.45 -3.05
C GLU A 102 -10.07 9.04 -2.72
N ASN A 103 -9.21 8.02 -2.81
CA ASN A 103 -9.58 6.61 -2.75
C ASN A 103 -9.24 5.91 -1.42
N ASP A 104 -8.57 6.55 -0.47
CA ASP A 104 -8.26 5.91 0.83
C ASP A 104 -8.99 6.62 1.97
N THR A 105 -10.33 6.49 1.99
CA THR A 105 -11.18 6.92 3.13
C THR A 105 -11.09 5.95 4.31
N GLY A 106 -10.20 4.98 4.25
CA GLY A 106 -9.95 4.02 5.32
C GLY A 106 -9.06 4.59 6.43
N ALA A 107 -9.14 3.98 7.61
CA ALA A 107 -8.17 4.24 8.68
C ALA A 107 -6.74 3.97 8.18
N PRO A 108 -5.73 4.74 8.63
CA PRO A 108 -4.34 4.54 8.23
C PRO A 108 -3.86 3.13 8.58
N ARG A 109 -3.02 2.56 7.71
CA ARG A 109 -2.62 1.16 7.79
C ARG A 109 -1.14 0.98 7.50
N MET A 110 -0.60 -0.11 8.04
CA MET A 110 0.66 -0.69 7.61
C MET A 110 0.41 -2.11 7.07
N TYR A 111 1.20 -2.50 6.07
CA TYR A 111 1.09 -3.77 5.37
C TYR A 111 2.35 -4.58 5.53
N ALA A 112 2.19 -5.90 5.67
CA ALA A 112 3.29 -6.84 5.79
C ALA A 112 3.73 -7.36 4.41
N TYR A 113 5.04 -7.41 4.19
CA TYR A 113 5.67 -7.97 2.99
C TYR A 113 6.71 -9.01 3.38
N GLU A 114 6.76 -10.10 2.64
CA GLU A 114 7.81 -11.12 2.76
C GLU A 114 8.70 -11.10 1.52
N TYR A 115 10.00 -11.05 1.75
CA TYR A 115 10.98 -11.16 0.67
C TYR A 115 11.44 -12.60 0.52
N ASP A 116 11.24 -13.17 -0.67
CA ASP A 116 11.78 -14.47 -1.05
C ASP A 116 13.12 -14.29 -1.80
N ALA A 117 14.21 -14.60 -1.10
CA ALA A 117 15.54 -14.50 -1.68
C ALA A 117 15.83 -15.51 -2.81
N LYS A 118 15.02 -16.57 -2.97
CA LYS A 118 15.20 -17.57 -4.03
C LYS A 118 14.63 -17.11 -5.35
N THR A 119 13.46 -16.46 -5.30
CA THR A 119 12.77 -15.92 -6.48
C THR A 119 13.10 -14.46 -6.71
N ASN A 120 13.71 -13.81 -5.74
CA ASN A 120 13.95 -12.36 -5.70
C ASN A 120 12.66 -11.55 -5.78
N GLU A 121 11.60 -12.02 -5.12
CA GLU A 121 10.29 -11.39 -5.14
C GLU A 121 9.93 -10.84 -3.77
N LEU A 122 9.26 -9.70 -3.76
CA LEU A 122 8.64 -9.12 -2.58
C LEU A 122 7.13 -9.34 -2.66
N ASN A 123 6.61 -10.17 -1.76
CA ASN A 123 5.23 -10.60 -1.76
C ASN A 123 4.48 -9.98 -0.58
N GLN A 124 3.29 -9.44 -0.84
CA GLN A 124 2.41 -8.99 0.21
C GLN A 124 1.89 -10.19 1.00
N VAL A 125 2.08 -10.17 2.32
CA VAL A 125 1.61 -11.25 3.20
C VAL A 125 0.09 -11.29 3.24
N ARG A 126 -0.47 -12.48 3.21
CA ARG A 126 -1.92 -12.71 3.31
C ARG A 126 -2.24 -13.68 4.42
N ILE A 127 -3.37 -13.44 5.08
CA ILE A 127 -3.91 -14.32 6.12
C ILE A 127 -5.30 -14.78 5.70
N VAL A 128 -5.59 -16.03 5.90
CA VAL A 128 -6.93 -16.59 5.71
C VAL A 128 -7.69 -16.44 7.02
N THR A 129 -8.48 -15.36 7.13
CA THR A 129 -9.30 -15.09 8.32
C THR A 129 -10.68 -15.72 8.23
N ASN A 130 -11.28 -15.68 7.05
CA ASN A 130 -12.56 -16.31 6.76
C ASN A 130 -12.63 -16.70 5.28
N PRO A 131 -12.56 -18.00 4.93
CA PRO A 131 -12.60 -18.45 3.54
C PRO A 131 -13.82 -17.96 2.73
N ALA A 132 -14.90 -17.59 3.41
CA ALA A 132 -16.12 -17.09 2.76
C ALA A 132 -16.08 -15.57 2.43
N GLU A 133 -15.14 -14.82 3.01
CA GLU A 133 -15.01 -13.36 2.85
C GLU A 133 -13.73 -12.96 2.12
N GLU A 134 -13.00 -13.92 1.55
CA GLU A 134 -11.73 -13.66 0.89
C GLU A 134 -11.90 -12.80 -0.36
N ASP A 135 -11.30 -11.62 -0.36
CA ASP A 135 -11.13 -10.78 -1.53
C ASP A 135 -9.76 -11.02 -2.17
N TYR A 136 -9.71 -11.91 -3.17
CA TYR A 136 -8.46 -12.31 -3.84
C TYR A 136 -7.83 -11.21 -4.70
N LEU A 137 -8.58 -10.15 -4.99
CA LEU A 137 -8.19 -9.11 -5.94
C LEU A 137 -7.81 -7.78 -5.26
N GLY A 138 -8.01 -7.69 -3.93
CA GLY A 138 -7.86 -6.44 -3.19
C GLY A 138 -8.91 -5.40 -3.59
N ILE A 139 -10.14 -5.84 -3.82
CA ILE A 139 -11.27 -4.98 -4.21
C ILE A 139 -12.52 -5.36 -3.43
N GLN A 140 -13.45 -4.42 -3.36
CA GLN A 140 -14.84 -4.72 -3.00
C GLN A 140 -15.69 -4.67 -4.26
N THR A 141 -16.56 -5.63 -4.44
CA THR A 141 -17.46 -5.72 -5.59
C THR A 141 -18.92 -5.59 -5.19
N LYS A 142 -19.74 -5.19 -6.14
CA LYS A 142 -21.20 -5.12 -6.02
C LYS A 142 -21.87 -5.59 -7.30
N GLU A 143 -23.07 -6.11 -7.19
CA GLU A 143 -23.91 -6.39 -8.34
C GLU A 143 -24.63 -5.10 -8.79
N VAL A 144 -24.64 -4.85 -10.09
CA VAL A 144 -25.33 -3.74 -10.72
C VAL A 144 -26.25 -4.29 -11.81
N GLN A 145 -27.51 -3.87 -11.77
CA GLN A 145 -28.49 -4.20 -12.81
C GLN A 145 -28.55 -3.06 -13.82
N THR A 146 -28.38 -3.38 -15.08
CA THR A 146 -28.57 -2.45 -16.20
C THR A 146 -29.71 -2.92 -17.06
N GLU A 147 -30.61 -2.00 -17.42
CA GLU A 147 -31.65 -2.28 -18.39
C GLU A 147 -31.00 -2.38 -19.77
N ALA A 148 -31.20 -3.49 -20.47
CA ALA A 148 -30.75 -3.62 -21.84
C ALA A 148 -31.66 -2.77 -22.74
N THR A 149 -31.06 -1.89 -23.54
CA THR A 149 -31.78 -1.07 -24.51
C THR A 149 -32.44 -1.97 -25.58
N GLY A 150 -33.73 -2.21 -25.47
CA GLY A 150 -34.54 -2.85 -26.52
C GLY A 150 -35.17 -4.20 -26.24
N GLU A 151 -34.80 -4.89 -25.18
CA GLU A 151 -35.43 -6.12 -24.70
C GLU A 151 -35.64 -5.99 -23.18
N ASN A 152 -36.79 -6.47 -22.66
CA ASN A 152 -37.12 -6.42 -21.23
C ASN A 152 -36.21 -7.34 -20.36
N GLU A 153 -34.96 -7.48 -20.72
CA GLU A 153 -34.01 -8.30 -19.98
C GLU A 153 -33.09 -7.42 -19.15
N THR A 154 -33.13 -7.62 -17.83
CA THR A 154 -32.20 -6.99 -16.89
C THR A 154 -30.89 -7.78 -16.91
N LYS A 155 -29.81 -7.14 -17.32
CA LYS A 155 -28.47 -7.74 -17.26
C LYS A 155 -27.80 -7.40 -15.92
N THR A 156 -27.41 -8.41 -15.16
CA THR A 156 -26.62 -8.25 -13.95
C THR A 156 -25.13 -8.28 -14.29
N SER A 157 -24.39 -7.34 -13.78
CA SER A 157 -22.93 -7.26 -13.90
C SER A 157 -22.27 -7.07 -12.55
N VAL A 158 -21.03 -7.53 -12.39
CA VAL A 158 -20.23 -7.36 -11.17
C VAL A 158 -19.30 -6.16 -11.33
N GLN A 159 -19.57 -5.11 -10.59
CA GLN A 159 -18.83 -3.86 -10.65
C GLN A 159 -17.91 -3.70 -9.44
N VAL A 160 -16.72 -3.17 -9.68
CA VAL A 160 -15.78 -2.76 -8.64
C VAL A 160 -16.37 -1.57 -7.88
N ALA A 161 -16.64 -1.75 -6.60
CA ALA A 161 -17.17 -0.71 -5.71
C ALA A 161 -16.05 0.09 -5.05
N THR A 162 -14.98 -0.60 -4.65
CA THR A 162 -13.80 0.00 -4.02
C THR A 162 -12.56 -0.76 -4.49
N VAL A 163 -11.46 -0.05 -4.73
CA VAL A 163 -10.14 -0.64 -4.95
C VAL A 163 -9.30 -0.29 -3.74
N TYR A 164 -8.82 -1.31 -3.04
CA TYR A 164 -7.91 -1.11 -1.91
C TYR A 164 -6.48 -0.89 -2.41
N SER A 165 -5.69 -0.18 -1.64
CA SER A 165 -4.25 0.04 -1.93
C SER A 165 -3.47 -1.28 -2.08
N SER A 166 -3.99 -2.36 -1.50
CA SER A 166 -3.47 -3.72 -1.61
C SER A 166 -3.72 -4.41 -2.95
N SER A 167 -4.56 -3.84 -3.84
CA SER A 167 -4.82 -4.45 -5.14
C SER A 167 -3.57 -4.44 -6.02
N SER A 168 -3.12 -5.63 -6.41
CA SER A 168 -1.99 -5.85 -7.31
C SER A 168 -2.40 -6.07 -8.77
N VAL A 169 -3.67 -5.90 -9.09
CA VAL A 169 -4.20 -6.12 -10.44
C VAL A 169 -3.72 -5.01 -11.37
N LEU A 170 -2.96 -5.39 -12.39
CA LEU A 170 -2.50 -4.51 -13.46
C LEU A 170 -3.15 -4.92 -14.78
N LEU A 171 -3.76 -3.97 -15.44
CA LEU A 171 -4.53 -4.13 -16.66
C LEU A 171 -3.82 -3.50 -17.87
N ALA A 172 -3.95 -4.12 -19.02
CA ALA A 172 -3.56 -3.54 -20.30
C ALA A 172 -4.75 -3.60 -21.27
N GLU A 173 -4.78 -2.71 -22.25
CA GLU A 173 -5.80 -2.74 -23.28
C GLU A 173 -5.76 -4.07 -24.04
N LYS A 174 -6.93 -4.69 -24.25
CA LYS A 174 -7.06 -6.00 -24.90
C LYS A 174 -6.54 -5.94 -26.33
N GLY A 175 -5.57 -6.80 -26.63
CA GLY A 175 -4.94 -6.84 -27.97
C GLY A 175 -3.83 -5.80 -28.18
N SER A 176 -3.53 -4.94 -27.21
CA SER A 176 -2.43 -4.00 -27.30
C SER A 176 -1.10 -4.67 -26.98
N SER A 177 -0.06 -4.34 -27.74
CA SER A 177 1.32 -4.67 -27.42
C SER A 177 1.99 -3.65 -26.49
N ALA A 178 1.21 -2.66 -26.00
CA ALA A 178 1.70 -1.61 -25.14
C ALA A 178 2.15 -2.16 -23.78
N THR A 179 3.28 -1.67 -23.30
CA THR A 179 3.83 -1.98 -21.98
C THR A 179 3.13 -1.22 -20.85
N ALA A 180 2.31 -0.22 -21.19
CA ALA A 180 1.56 0.57 -20.23
C ALA A 180 0.49 -0.30 -19.55
N LYS A 181 0.55 -0.36 -18.23
CA LYS A 181 -0.42 -1.07 -17.40
C LYS A 181 -1.15 -0.08 -16.51
N GLU A 182 -2.45 -0.29 -16.37
CA GLU A 182 -3.31 0.52 -15.51
C GLU A 182 -3.80 -0.31 -14.31
N LYS A 183 -4.11 0.36 -13.21
CA LYS A 183 -4.78 -0.27 -12.07
C LYS A 183 -6.28 -0.44 -12.33
N LEU A 184 -6.90 -1.36 -11.59
CA LEU A 184 -8.35 -1.38 -11.45
C LEU A 184 -8.83 -0.03 -10.90
N LYS A 185 -10.01 0.40 -11.34
CA LYS A 185 -10.68 1.62 -10.89
C LYS A 185 -12.08 1.29 -10.38
N LYS A 186 -12.59 2.12 -9.47
CA LYS A 186 -14.00 2.10 -9.09
C LYS A 186 -14.86 2.29 -10.33
N GLY A 187 -15.89 1.47 -10.48
CA GLY A 187 -16.76 1.49 -11.65
C GLY A 187 -16.40 0.49 -12.76
N ASP A 188 -15.18 -0.08 -12.73
CA ASP A 188 -14.82 -1.17 -13.63
C ASP A 188 -15.76 -2.36 -13.47
N VAL A 189 -16.14 -2.99 -14.57
CA VAL A 189 -16.95 -4.20 -14.57
C VAL A 189 -16.07 -5.42 -14.79
N ILE A 190 -16.09 -6.38 -13.88
CA ILE A 190 -15.43 -7.67 -14.06
C ILE A 190 -16.28 -8.49 -15.01
N TYR A 191 -15.87 -8.57 -16.27
CA TYR A 191 -16.63 -9.22 -17.32
C TYR A 191 -16.41 -10.73 -17.35
N SER A 192 -15.15 -11.17 -17.27
CA SER A 192 -14.83 -12.59 -17.24
C SER A 192 -13.57 -12.88 -16.41
N VAL A 193 -13.51 -14.12 -15.91
CA VAL A 193 -12.34 -14.72 -15.26
C VAL A 193 -12.00 -15.99 -16.04
N ASN A 194 -10.78 -16.10 -16.56
CA ASN A 194 -10.34 -17.24 -17.39
C ASN A 194 -11.27 -17.56 -18.55
N ASN A 195 -11.85 -16.52 -19.19
CA ASN A 195 -12.87 -16.57 -20.24
C ASN A 195 -14.25 -17.09 -19.79
N GLU A 196 -14.49 -17.29 -18.51
CA GLU A 196 -15.81 -17.60 -17.97
C GLU A 196 -16.50 -16.30 -17.54
N LEU A 197 -17.69 -16.04 -18.09
CA LEU A 197 -18.46 -14.83 -17.84
C LEU A 197 -18.90 -14.74 -16.37
N ILE A 198 -18.80 -13.55 -15.81
CA ILE A 198 -19.18 -13.25 -14.43
C ILE A 198 -20.52 -12.51 -14.41
N THR A 199 -21.50 -13.11 -13.76
CA THR A 199 -22.85 -12.54 -13.63
C THR A 199 -23.26 -12.28 -12.18
N SER A 200 -22.47 -12.75 -11.21
CA SER A 200 -22.72 -12.50 -9.79
C SER A 200 -21.42 -12.46 -8.98
N VAL A 201 -21.44 -11.76 -7.84
CA VAL A 201 -20.34 -11.72 -6.89
C VAL A 201 -20.03 -13.13 -6.36
N LYS A 202 -21.07 -13.94 -6.13
CA LYS A 202 -20.90 -15.33 -5.70
C LYS A 202 -20.14 -16.17 -6.72
N GLN A 203 -20.50 -16.06 -8.02
CA GLN A 203 -19.80 -16.77 -9.10
C GLN A 203 -18.33 -16.35 -9.18
N LEU A 204 -18.04 -15.05 -9.05
CA LEU A 204 -16.66 -14.55 -9.00
C LEU A 204 -15.86 -15.22 -7.88
N SER A 205 -16.40 -15.25 -6.66
CA SER A 205 -15.74 -15.90 -5.52
C SER A 205 -15.52 -17.40 -5.77
N GLU A 206 -16.53 -18.13 -6.24
CA GLU A 206 -16.44 -19.57 -6.53
C GLU A 206 -15.40 -19.89 -7.62
N LEU A 207 -15.23 -19.02 -8.61
CA LEU A 207 -14.22 -19.20 -9.65
C LEU A 207 -12.82 -18.94 -9.14
N LEU A 208 -12.63 -17.88 -8.36
CA LEU A 208 -11.35 -17.58 -7.76
C LEU A 208 -10.91 -18.67 -6.75
N GLU A 209 -11.86 -19.22 -5.98
CA GLU A 209 -11.61 -20.34 -5.07
C GLU A 209 -11.11 -21.62 -5.77
N LYS A 210 -11.56 -21.87 -6.99
CA LYS A 210 -11.14 -23.04 -7.80
C LYS A 210 -9.73 -22.88 -8.36
N CYS A 211 -9.19 -21.67 -8.39
CA CYS A 211 -7.87 -21.42 -8.94
C CYS A 211 -6.78 -21.94 -8.01
N THR A 212 -5.82 -22.66 -8.58
CA THR A 212 -4.71 -23.24 -7.82
C THR A 212 -3.65 -22.17 -7.56
N LYS A 213 -3.03 -22.21 -6.37
CA LYS A 213 -1.88 -21.38 -6.03
C LYS A 213 -0.80 -21.44 -7.12
N GLY A 214 -0.24 -20.31 -7.49
CA GLY A 214 0.79 -20.19 -8.53
C GLY A 214 0.24 -20.25 -9.96
N THR A 215 -1.07 -20.43 -10.14
CA THR A 215 -1.70 -20.41 -11.46
C THR A 215 -2.07 -18.97 -11.83
N ALA A 216 -1.75 -18.58 -13.05
CA ALA A 216 -2.16 -17.30 -13.57
C ALA A 216 -3.66 -17.28 -13.87
N VAL A 217 -4.36 -16.28 -13.34
CA VAL A 217 -5.76 -15.99 -13.63
C VAL A 217 -5.81 -14.80 -14.59
N THR A 218 -6.60 -14.92 -15.65
CA THR A 218 -6.84 -13.84 -16.61
C THR A 218 -8.16 -13.19 -16.31
N LEU A 219 -8.15 -11.88 -16.10
CA LEU A 219 -9.35 -11.06 -15.97
C LEU A 219 -9.62 -10.30 -17.26
N GLU A 220 -10.88 -10.19 -17.63
CA GLU A 220 -11.37 -9.23 -18.62
C GLU A 220 -12.24 -8.21 -17.91
N ILE A 221 -11.89 -6.95 -18.09
CA ILE A 221 -12.50 -5.81 -17.43
C ILE A 221 -13.07 -4.88 -18.48
N HIS A 222 -14.32 -4.47 -18.30
CA HIS A 222 -14.97 -3.46 -19.11
C HIS A 222 -15.01 -2.14 -18.33
N ARG A 223 -14.44 -1.09 -18.89
CA ARG A 223 -14.37 0.25 -18.30
C ARG A 223 -15.12 1.25 -19.16
N THR A 224 -16.05 1.96 -18.54
CA THR A 224 -16.73 3.08 -19.19
C THR A 224 -15.83 4.32 -19.12
N ILE A 225 -15.50 4.88 -20.27
CA ILE A 225 -14.79 6.15 -20.38
C ILE A 225 -15.85 7.24 -20.60
N PRO A 226 -15.94 8.24 -19.71
CA PRO A 226 -16.86 9.36 -19.88
C PRO A 226 -16.57 10.11 -21.18
N ALA A 227 -17.61 10.63 -21.81
CA ALA A 227 -17.44 11.47 -22.98
C ALA A 227 -16.76 12.81 -22.60
N GLU A 228 -15.76 13.23 -23.36
CA GLU A 228 -15.04 14.50 -23.12
C GLU A 228 -15.87 15.74 -23.52
N THR A 229 -16.89 15.54 -24.35
CA THR A 229 -17.77 16.62 -24.88
C THR A 229 -19.20 16.42 -24.42
N GLU A 230 -19.86 17.50 -24.04
CA GLU A 230 -21.27 17.50 -23.66
C GLU A 230 -22.14 16.99 -24.84
N GLY A 231 -22.95 15.95 -24.59
CA GLY A 231 -23.82 15.30 -25.58
C GLY A 231 -23.18 14.17 -26.38
N ALA A 232 -21.91 13.86 -26.17
CA ALA A 232 -21.33 12.64 -26.74
C ALA A 232 -21.61 11.41 -25.83
N GLU A 233 -21.74 10.23 -26.46
CA GLU A 233 -21.92 8.99 -25.72
C GLU A 233 -20.62 8.50 -25.08
N PRO A 234 -20.66 7.91 -23.86
CA PRO A 234 -19.50 7.29 -23.26
C PRO A 234 -19.01 6.11 -24.11
N THR A 235 -17.71 5.86 -24.10
CA THR A 235 -17.12 4.74 -24.82
C THR A 235 -16.73 3.63 -23.84
N GLU A 236 -16.73 2.39 -24.34
CA GLU A 236 -16.29 1.24 -23.56
C GLU A 236 -14.85 0.86 -23.94
N GLN A 237 -13.99 0.73 -22.94
CA GLN A 237 -12.63 0.23 -23.07
C GLN A 237 -12.57 -1.19 -22.51
N ILE A 238 -12.04 -2.14 -23.27
CA ILE A 238 -11.84 -3.52 -22.82
C ILE A 238 -10.39 -3.70 -22.39
N LEU A 239 -10.19 -4.06 -21.14
CA LEU A 239 -8.90 -4.26 -20.53
C LEU A 239 -8.72 -5.73 -20.14
N THR A 240 -7.50 -6.21 -20.16
CA THR A 240 -7.16 -7.55 -19.69
C THR A 240 -6.03 -7.47 -18.66
N GLY A 241 -6.14 -8.27 -17.62
CA GLY A 241 -5.11 -8.40 -16.59
C GLY A 241 -4.80 -9.85 -16.32
N LYS A 242 -3.54 -10.16 -16.12
CA LYS A 242 -3.08 -11.47 -15.70
C LYS A 242 -2.51 -11.36 -14.30
N ILE A 243 -3.14 -12.05 -13.35
CA ILE A 243 -2.69 -12.13 -11.96
C ILE A 243 -2.27 -13.55 -11.62
N ILE A 244 -1.25 -13.68 -10.79
CA ILE A 244 -0.89 -14.95 -10.19
C ILE A 244 -1.49 -14.97 -8.79
N LEU A 245 -2.43 -15.88 -8.55
CA LEU A 245 -3.01 -16.06 -7.23
C LEU A 245 -2.05 -16.92 -6.39
N ASP A 246 -1.09 -16.26 -5.76
CA ASP A 246 -0.07 -16.98 -4.99
C ASP A 246 -0.59 -17.46 -3.64
N VAL A 247 -1.45 -16.68 -2.99
CA VAL A 247 -1.98 -16.98 -1.66
C VAL A 247 -3.45 -16.60 -1.60
N ARG A 248 -4.28 -17.50 -1.04
CA ARG A 248 -5.65 -17.20 -0.64
C ARG A 248 -5.62 -16.44 0.67
N GLY A 249 -6.53 -15.50 0.84
CA GLY A 249 -6.72 -14.77 2.07
C GLY A 249 -6.57 -13.25 1.93
N ASN A 250 -7.00 -12.59 2.98
CA ASN A 250 -6.93 -11.13 3.08
C ASN A 250 -5.48 -10.68 3.23
N VAL A 251 -5.16 -9.53 2.65
CA VAL A 251 -3.88 -8.89 2.87
C VAL A 251 -3.69 -8.61 4.35
N LEU A 252 -2.58 -9.06 4.90
CA LEU A 252 -2.24 -8.75 6.28
C LEU A 252 -1.91 -7.27 6.42
N TYR A 253 -2.76 -6.56 7.16
CA TYR A 253 -2.54 -5.18 7.54
C TYR A 253 -2.81 -4.98 9.03
N ARG A 254 -2.27 -3.89 9.57
CA ARG A 254 -2.61 -3.39 10.90
C ARG A 254 -2.99 -1.93 10.79
N SER A 255 -4.00 -1.51 11.55
CA SER A 255 -4.30 -0.08 11.70
C SER A 255 -3.11 0.63 12.37
N THR A 256 -2.84 1.86 11.97
CA THR A 256 -1.77 2.68 12.55
C THR A 256 -2.35 3.98 13.11
N PRO A 257 -1.61 4.69 13.94
CA PRO A 257 -1.91 6.09 14.22
C PRO A 257 -1.88 6.93 12.94
N ASN A 258 -2.49 8.13 12.99
CA ASN A 258 -2.23 9.15 11.98
C ASN A 258 -0.82 9.73 12.15
N TYR A 259 -0.31 10.37 11.11
CA TYR A 259 0.97 11.12 11.10
C TYR A 259 2.21 10.26 11.32
N VAL A 260 2.16 8.97 10.99
CA VAL A 260 3.30 8.05 11.15
C VAL A 260 4.44 8.44 10.21
N GLN A 261 5.61 8.70 10.80
CA GLN A 261 6.86 8.98 10.10
C GLN A 261 7.86 7.85 10.25
N GLY A 262 7.87 7.14 11.37
CA GLY A 262 8.73 6.01 11.62
C GLY A 262 8.03 4.86 12.34
N ILE A 263 8.54 3.65 12.15
CA ILE A 263 8.09 2.42 12.81
C ILE A 263 9.30 1.64 13.27
N THR A 264 9.22 1.06 14.46
CA THR A 264 10.16 0.01 14.89
C THR A 264 9.47 -1.01 15.78
N PHE A 265 10.12 -2.15 16.00
CA PHE A 265 9.59 -3.26 16.78
C PHE A 265 10.56 -3.66 17.90
N SER A 266 10.03 -3.90 19.11
CA SER A 266 10.77 -4.43 20.24
C SER A 266 9.95 -5.51 20.95
N GLY A 267 10.27 -6.77 20.69
CA GLY A 267 9.49 -7.91 21.20
C GLY A 267 8.04 -7.86 20.68
N ASP A 268 7.08 -7.74 21.60
CA ASP A 268 5.66 -7.60 21.26
C ASP A 268 5.21 -6.15 21.07
N ARG A 269 6.12 -5.19 21.18
CA ARG A 269 5.81 -3.77 21.03
C ARG A 269 6.02 -3.31 19.61
N THR A 270 5.04 -2.54 19.12
CA THR A 270 5.16 -1.72 17.91
C THR A 270 5.28 -0.27 18.35
N ILE A 271 6.30 0.42 17.90
CA ILE A 271 6.63 1.79 18.29
C ILE A 271 6.54 2.66 17.05
N PHE A 272 5.79 3.75 17.16
CA PHE A 272 5.63 4.74 16.10
C PHE A 272 6.18 6.08 16.53
N SER A 273 6.92 6.73 15.62
CA SER A 273 7.07 8.18 15.67
C SER A 273 5.99 8.81 14.81
N CYS A 274 5.26 9.76 15.38
CA CYS A 274 4.18 10.48 14.71
C CYS A 274 4.49 11.96 14.71
N SER A 275 4.45 12.60 13.54
CA SER A 275 4.74 14.03 13.42
C SER A 275 3.96 14.66 12.27
N TYR A 276 3.42 15.86 12.53
CA TYR A 276 2.76 16.66 11.50
C TYR A 276 2.82 18.15 11.80
N GLY A 277 3.26 18.92 10.80
CA GLY A 277 3.23 20.38 10.82
C GLY A 277 4.43 21.02 11.50
N ARG A 278 4.88 22.12 10.92
CA ARG A 278 6.02 22.93 11.35
C ARG A 278 5.61 24.13 12.21
N ASN A 279 4.33 24.47 12.25
CA ASN A 279 3.91 25.78 12.70
C ASN A 279 2.91 25.68 13.86
N SER A 280 3.32 26.14 15.04
CA SER A 280 2.50 26.25 16.23
C SER A 280 1.29 27.18 16.06
N THR A 281 1.31 28.11 15.10
CA THR A 281 0.21 29.05 14.85
C THR A 281 -1.02 28.38 14.25
N LYS A 282 -0.85 27.26 13.55
CA LYS A 282 -1.97 26.48 12.98
C LYS A 282 -2.60 25.49 13.97
N LYS A 283 -2.16 25.44 15.24
CA LYS A 283 -2.68 24.53 16.32
C LYS A 283 -2.63 23.03 15.99
N ARG A 284 -1.83 22.60 15.03
CA ARG A 284 -1.75 21.21 14.55
C ARG A 284 -0.35 20.65 14.70
N PHE A 285 0.30 21.04 15.77
CA PHE A 285 1.61 20.55 16.06
C PHE A 285 1.48 19.25 16.85
N ILE A 286 1.80 18.13 16.20
CA ILE A 286 1.86 16.81 16.84
C ILE A 286 3.23 16.24 16.59
N SER A 287 3.93 15.91 17.66
CA SER A 287 5.13 15.10 17.61
C SER A 287 5.12 14.20 18.83
N GLU A 288 4.94 12.91 18.63
CA GLU A 288 4.75 11.91 19.68
C GLU A 288 5.46 10.61 19.34
N LEU A 289 5.94 9.95 20.39
CA LEU A 289 6.28 8.52 20.36
C LEU A 289 5.08 7.76 20.92
N GLN A 290 4.57 6.79 20.18
CA GLN A 290 3.49 5.93 20.62
C GLN A 290 3.93 4.48 20.64
N VAL A 291 3.69 3.77 21.75
CA VAL A 291 4.07 2.37 21.95
C VAL A 291 2.82 1.54 22.15
N TYR A 292 2.64 0.57 21.31
CA TYR A 292 1.52 -0.39 21.37
C TYR A 292 2.04 -1.78 21.72
N ASN A 293 1.39 -2.44 22.67
CA ASN A 293 1.73 -3.80 23.08
C ASN A 293 0.73 -4.80 22.48
N ARG A 294 1.26 -5.79 21.76
CA ARG A 294 0.49 -6.83 21.11
C ARG A 294 0.42 -8.14 21.88
N ALA A 295 0.97 -8.20 23.09
CA ALA A 295 0.99 -9.45 23.87
C ALA A 295 -0.40 -10.08 24.03
N ASP A 296 -1.44 -9.24 24.14
CA ASP A 296 -2.83 -9.64 24.33
C ASP A 296 -3.68 -9.53 23.03
N ALA A 297 -3.06 -9.28 21.89
CA ALA A 297 -3.77 -9.21 20.62
C ALA A 297 -4.30 -10.60 20.23
N THR A 298 -5.61 -10.67 20.02
CA THR A 298 -6.29 -11.93 19.67
C THR A 298 -6.19 -12.28 18.20
N ASP A 299 -5.68 -11.35 17.41
CA ASP A 299 -5.63 -11.49 15.95
C ASP A 299 -4.42 -10.70 15.38
N ASP A 300 -3.88 -11.16 14.25
CA ASP A 300 -2.69 -10.59 13.61
C ASP A 300 -2.91 -9.20 13.02
N THR A 301 -4.16 -8.80 12.81
CA THR A 301 -4.54 -7.47 12.29
C THR A 301 -4.59 -6.40 13.37
N MET A 302 -4.63 -6.76 14.63
CA MET A 302 -4.71 -5.82 15.75
C MET A 302 -3.34 -5.23 16.08
N LEU A 303 -3.32 -3.93 16.35
CA LEU A 303 -2.13 -3.22 16.82
C LEU A 303 -1.81 -3.55 18.29
N GLY A 304 -2.84 -3.87 19.08
CA GLY A 304 -2.76 -4.06 20.53
C GLY A 304 -3.11 -2.80 21.30
N GLU A 305 -2.85 -2.81 22.60
CA GLU A 305 -3.17 -1.68 23.49
C GLU A 305 -2.08 -0.60 23.42
N LEU A 306 -2.49 0.66 23.48
CA LEU A 306 -1.59 1.80 23.64
C LEU A 306 -1.01 1.78 25.06
N GLU A 307 0.25 1.40 25.20
CA GLU A 307 0.97 1.27 26.46
C GLU A 307 1.57 2.61 26.91
N LEU A 308 2.04 3.41 25.94
CA LEU A 308 2.72 4.68 26.21
C LEU A 308 2.52 5.67 25.06
N ALA A 309 2.28 6.93 25.41
CA ALA A 309 2.37 8.06 24.49
C ALA A 309 3.23 9.15 25.12
N VAL A 310 4.27 9.61 24.43
CA VAL A 310 5.22 10.63 24.92
C VAL A 310 5.31 11.74 23.89
N ALA A 311 5.07 12.97 24.36
CA ALA A 311 5.30 14.15 23.53
C ALA A 311 6.79 14.29 23.23
N LEU A 312 7.11 14.57 21.97
CA LEU A 312 8.46 14.75 21.46
C LEU A 312 8.70 16.19 21.00
N PRO A 313 9.97 16.60 20.86
CA PRO A 313 10.30 17.79 20.09
C PRO A 313 9.73 17.69 18.66
N PRO A 314 9.46 18.83 18.02
CA PRO A 314 8.86 18.88 16.70
C PRO A 314 9.64 18.11 15.64
N MET A 315 8.90 17.62 14.62
CA MET A 315 9.50 17.12 13.38
C MET A 315 10.31 15.83 13.59
N VAL A 316 9.83 14.93 14.45
CA VAL A 316 10.37 13.57 14.49
C VAL A 316 10.06 12.86 13.18
N GLU A 317 11.07 12.21 12.61
CA GLU A 317 10.94 11.45 11.36
C GLU A 317 10.99 9.94 11.65
N GLU A 318 12.17 9.38 11.82
CA GLU A 318 12.35 7.95 11.97
C GLU A 318 12.64 7.57 13.42
N VAL A 319 12.29 6.34 13.79
CA VAL A 319 12.57 5.74 15.10
C VAL A 319 13.12 4.33 14.94
N GLU A 320 14.14 3.98 15.72
CA GLU A 320 14.73 2.64 15.74
C GLU A 320 15.08 2.22 17.16
N VAL A 321 14.87 0.95 17.49
CA VAL A 321 15.30 0.35 18.76
C VAL A 321 16.56 -0.48 18.55
N VAL A 322 17.61 -0.12 19.27
CA VAL A 322 18.89 -0.86 19.25
C VAL A 322 19.23 -1.25 20.68
N GLY A 323 19.12 -2.54 20.97
CA GLY A 323 19.26 -3.03 22.35
C GLY A 323 18.12 -2.50 23.24
N ASP A 324 18.48 -1.78 24.30
CA ASP A 324 17.55 -1.17 25.25
C ASP A 324 17.36 0.34 24.99
N GLU A 325 17.89 0.87 23.89
CA GLU A 325 17.87 2.29 23.56
C GLU A 325 16.97 2.57 22.37
N VAL A 326 16.28 3.72 22.40
CA VAL A 326 15.44 4.23 21.31
C VAL A 326 16.18 5.39 20.64
N TYR A 327 16.48 5.24 19.37
CA TYR A 327 17.09 6.26 18.54
C TYR A 327 16.04 6.93 17.68
N MET A 328 16.07 8.26 17.60
CA MET A 328 15.14 9.04 16.82
C MET A 328 15.89 10.05 15.96
N ILE A 329 15.40 10.27 14.75
CA ILE A 329 15.90 11.30 13.83
C ILE A 329 14.86 12.39 13.76
N PHE A 330 15.33 13.64 13.79
CA PHE A 330 14.49 14.82 13.63
C PHE A 330 14.88 15.55 12.36
N GLU A 331 13.92 16.15 11.67
CA GLU A 331 14.22 16.98 10.50
C GLU A 331 15.15 18.13 10.89
N SER A 332 16.09 18.49 10.01
CA SER A 332 17.12 19.48 10.27
C SER A 332 16.58 20.86 10.67
N ALA A 333 15.34 21.19 10.29
CA ALA A 333 14.65 22.40 10.73
C ALA A 333 14.28 22.41 12.22
N ALA A 334 14.35 21.25 12.90
CA ALA A 334 14.04 21.14 14.33
C ALA A 334 15.02 21.91 15.22
N THR A 335 16.23 22.20 14.75
CA THR A 335 17.19 23.06 15.49
C THR A 335 16.65 24.46 15.79
N THR A 336 15.68 24.94 15.02
CA THR A 336 15.02 26.24 15.27
C THR A 336 14.13 26.23 16.51
N TYR A 337 13.82 25.07 17.05
CA TYR A 337 12.92 24.88 18.20
C TYR A 337 13.65 24.50 19.48
N LEU A 338 14.97 24.40 19.47
CA LEU A 338 15.79 24.08 20.64
C LEU A 338 16.30 25.32 21.38
N GLU A 339 15.95 26.50 20.93
CA GLU A 339 16.16 27.79 21.60
C GLU A 339 14.85 28.20 22.28
#